data_ea46233962f4ecc2ff4d4b528453d16e
#
_entry.id   ea46233962f4ecc2ff4d4b528453d16e
#
_cell.length_a   1.000
_cell.length_b   1.000
_cell.length_c   1.000
_cell.angle_alpha   90.00
_cell.angle_beta   90.00
_cell.angle_gamma   90.00
#
_symmetry.space_group_name_H-M   'P 1'
#
loop_
_entity.id
_entity.type
_entity.pdbx_description
1 polymer ?
#
loop_
_entity_poly.entity_id
_entity_poly.type
_entity_poly.pdbx_seq_one_letter_code
_entity_poly.pdbx_strand_id
1 'polypeptide(L)'
;TNALRILGAGSGLFVFFGDALKGYFALYLCDSIVAQTETLLFVPSDYLFLSLIFSFIGHCYPVWFNFRGGKGAATALGAFIFIDPYFILFPLLGFIFVFLIGRFVGLATISAFFVLFIQTFFIDHGIHHNLHAFSLMIFLCILFTHRSNIQSILKGTEIKL
;
A
#
# COMPACT_ATOMS: atom_id res chain seq x y z
N THR A 1 -0.51 -6.56 -10.92
CA THR A 1 -0.78 -6.19 -12.34
C THR A 1 0.00 -7.07 -13.30
N ASN A 2 1.29 -7.31 -13.05
CA ASN A 2 2.09 -8.19 -13.93
C ASN A 2 1.55 -9.64 -13.90
N ALA A 3 1.24 -10.18 -12.73
CA ALA A 3 0.61 -11.48 -12.58
C ALA A 3 -0.75 -11.55 -13.32
N LEU A 4 -1.56 -10.50 -13.23
CA LEU A 4 -2.83 -10.39 -13.95
C LEU A 4 -2.64 -10.48 -15.48
N ARG A 5 -1.62 -9.79 -16.02
CA ARG A 5 -1.32 -9.78 -17.46
C ARG A 5 -0.76 -11.10 -17.98
N ILE A 6 0.08 -11.78 -17.20
CA ILE A 6 0.78 -13.00 -17.63
C ILE A 6 -0.01 -14.26 -17.30
N LEU A 7 -0.62 -14.32 -16.11
CA LEU A 7 -1.22 -15.53 -15.54
C LEU A 7 -2.76 -15.48 -15.50
N GLY A 8 -3.36 -14.37 -15.97
CA GLY A 8 -4.80 -14.19 -15.99
C GLY A 8 -5.40 -13.64 -14.68
N ALA A 9 -6.72 -13.38 -14.72
CA ALA A 9 -7.42 -12.66 -13.65
C ALA A 9 -7.40 -13.41 -12.30
N GLY A 10 -7.62 -14.72 -12.30
CA GLY A 10 -7.64 -15.52 -11.06
C GLY A 10 -6.31 -15.47 -10.32
N SER A 11 -5.21 -15.69 -11.02
CA SER A 11 -3.86 -15.63 -10.46
C SER A 11 -3.50 -14.20 -10.01
N GLY A 12 -3.93 -13.19 -10.77
CA GLY A 12 -3.72 -11.78 -10.41
C GLY A 12 -4.43 -11.40 -9.11
N LEU A 13 -5.67 -11.86 -8.93
CA LEU A 13 -6.44 -11.66 -7.69
C LEU A 13 -5.81 -12.42 -6.52
N PHE A 14 -5.40 -13.67 -6.73
CA PHE A 14 -4.74 -14.46 -5.68
C PHE A 14 -3.47 -13.78 -5.17
N VAL A 15 -2.61 -13.30 -6.08
CA VAL A 15 -1.40 -12.53 -5.73
C VAL A 15 -1.76 -11.23 -5.02
N PHE A 16 -2.77 -10.50 -5.49
CA PHE A 16 -3.21 -9.25 -4.85
C PHE A 16 -3.67 -9.48 -3.41
N PHE A 17 -4.54 -10.48 -3.17
CA PHE A 17 -5.00 -10.81 -1.83
C PHE A 17 -3.86 -11.33 -0.94
N GLY A 18 -2.98 -12.19 -1.45
CA GLY A 18 -1.80 -12.65 -0.72
C GLY A 18 -0.88 -11.51 -0.31
N ASP A 19 -0.68 -10.54 -1.22
CA ASP A 19 0.11 -9.34 -0.94
C ASP A 19 -0.57 -8.40 0.07
N ALA A 20 -1.89 -8.26 0.03
CA ALA A 20 -2.64 -7.48 1.01
C ALA A 20 -2.64 -8.17 2.39
N LEU A 21 -2.89 -9.47 2.42
CA LEU A 21 -2.88 -10.24 3.67
C LEU A 21 -1.53 -10.19 4.38
N LYS A 22 -0.41 -10.26 3.65
CA LYS A 22 0.90 -10.15 4.32
C LYS A 22 1.14 -8.79 4.97
N GLY A 23 0.64 -7.70 4.38
CA GLY A 23 0.68 -6.38 5.00
C GLY A 23 -0.21 -6.30 6.24
N TYR A 24 -1.43 -6.81 6.15
CA TYR A 24 -2.36 -6.90 7.28
C TYR A 24 -1.77 -7.72 8.44
N PHE A 25 -1.31 -8.94 8.16
CA PHE A 25 -0.76 -9.82 9.18
C PHE A 25 0.56 -9.34 9.77
N ALA A 26 1.38 -8.59 9.03
CA ALA A 26 2.59 -7.98 9.58
C ALA A 26 2.25 -7.02 10.73
N LEU A 27 1.22 -6.18 10.54
CA LEU A 27 0.77 -5.27 11.59
C LEU A 27 0.04 -6.02 12.72
N TYR A 28 -0.82 -6.98 12.39
CA TYR A 28 -1.52 -7.81 13.37
C TYR A 28 -0.56 -8.53 14.31
N LEU A 29 0.49 -9.17 13.77
CA LEU A 29 1.49 -9.87 14.58
C LEU A 29 2.31 -8.90 15.43
N CYS A 30 2.70 -7.75 14.86
CA CYS A 30 3.42 -6.72 15.60
C CYS A 30 2.58 -6.20 16.78
N ASP A 31 1.31 -5.88 16.54
CA ASP A 31 0.36 -5.43 17.56
C ASP A 31 0.17 -6.48 18.65
N SER A 32 -0.02 -7.75 18.27
CA SER A 32 -0.19 -8.86 19.20
C SER A 32 1.02 -9.09 20.10
N ILE A 33 2.25 -8.90 19.57
CA ILE A 33 3.49 -9.04 20.34
C ILE A 33 3.63 -7.85 21.30
N VAL A 34 3.38 -6.65 20.81
CA VAL A 34 3.49 -5.42 21.59
C VAL A 34 2.48 -5.41 22.75
N ALA A 35 1.25 -5.86 22.52
CA ALA A 35 0.21 -5.94 23.54
C ALA A 35 0.58 -6.87 24.71
N GLN A 36 1.53 -7.80 24.52
CA GLN A 36 2.03 -8.71 25.54
C GLN A 36 3.25 -8.18 26.32
N THR A 37 3.82 -7.06 25.88
CA THR A 37 5.02 -6.47 26.48
C THR A 37 4.64 -5.21 27.26
N GLU A 38 4.82 -5.22 28.59
CA GLU A 38 4.50 -4.07 29.46
C GLU A 38 5.48 -2.89 29.30
N THR A 39 6.60 -3.07 28.61
CA THR A 39 7.67 -2.08 28.47
C THR A 39 7.82 -1.63 27.03
N LEU A 40 7.17 -0.55 26.64
CA LEU A 40 7.38 0.09 25.36
C LEU A 40 8.08 1.44 25.50
N LEU A 41 9.26 1.54 24.87
CA LEU A 41 10.01 2.78 24.71
C LEU A 41 9.40 3.70 23.62
N PHE A 42 8.36 3.24 22.92
CA PHE A 42 7.73 3.95 21.79
C PHE A 42 6.29 4.30 22.08
N VAL A 43 5.80 5.39 21.47
CA VAL A 43 4.38 5.73 21.45
C VAL A 43 3.60 4.59 20.79
N PRO A 44 2.44 4.17 21.34
CA PRO A 44 1.71 2.99 20.87
C PRO A 44 1.44 2.88 19.36
N SER A 45 1.39 4.01 18.63
CA SER A 45 1.19 4.02 17.17
C SER A 45 2.46 3.82 16.34
N ASP A 46 3.65 4.10 16.88
CA ASP A 46 4.89 4.15 16.09
C ASP A 46 5.35 2.76 15.62
N TYR A 47 5.11 1.71 16.41
CA TYR A 47 5.46 0.34 16.02
C TYR A 47 4.62 -0.18 14.85
N LEU A 48 3.35 0.21 14.75
CA LEU A 48 2.50 -0.14 13.61
C LEU A 48 3.03 0.48 12.32
N PHE A 49 3.43 1.74 12.38
CA PHE A 49 4.01 2.41 11.22
C PHE A 49 5.37 1.83 10.82
N LEU A 50 6.22 1.48 11.78
CA LEU A 50 7.47 0.78 11.50
C LEU A 50 7.19 -0.58 10.84
N SER A 51 6.22 -1.35 11.34
CA SER A 51 5.81 -2.61 10.75
C SER A 51 5.30 -2.44 9.31
N LEU A 52 4.51 -1.39 9.04
CA LEU A 52 4.07 -1.04 7.69
C LEU A 52 5.26 -0.74 6.76
N ILE A 53 6.21 0.08 7.21
CA ILE A 53 7.41 0.42 6.41
C ILE A 53 8.22 -0.84 6.10
N PHE A 54 8.53 -1.66 7.11
CA PHE A 54 9.32 -2.87 6.91
C PHE A 54 8.61 -3.91 6.04
N SER A 55 7.29 -4.09 6.19
CA SER A 55 6.52 -4.97 5.33
C SER A 55 6.47 -4.48 3.87
N PHE A 56 6.35 -3.17 3.67
CA PHE A 56 6.41 -2.54 2.35
C PHE A 56 7.78 -2.71 1.70
N ILE A 57 8.87 -2.40 2.42
CA ILE A 57 10.24 -2.54 1.93
C ILE A 57 10.55 -4.01 1.63
N GLY A 58 10.18 -4.93 2.52
CA GLY A 58 10.37 -6.37 2.34
C GLY A 58 9.63 -6.92 1.12
N HIS A 59 8.45 -6.36 0.79
CA HIS A 59 7.76 -6.70 -0.45
C HIS A 59 8.46 -6.12 -1.70
N CYS A 60 8.94 -4.89 -1.64
CA CYS A 60 9.58 -4.24 -2.79
C CYS A 60 10.99 -4.76 -3.06
N TYR A 61 11.71 -5.12 -2.00
CA TYR A 61 13.12 -5.50 -2.05
C TYR A 61 13.38 -6.81 -1.27
N PRO A 62 12.72 -7.94 -1.62
CA PRO A 62 12.88 -9.19 -0.90
C PRO A 62 14.28 -9.77 -1.11
N VAL A 63 14.96 -10.11 -0.02
CA VAL A 63 16.33 -10.66 -0.03
C VAL A 63 16.41 -11.94 -0.86
N TRP A 64 15.41 -12.83 -0.71
CA TRP A 64 15.35 -14.12 -1.38
C TRP A 64 15.22 -14.04 -2.91
N PHE A 65 14.85 -12.87 -3.46
CA PHE A 65 14.66 -12.62 -4.89
C PHE A 65 15.64 -11.57 -5.43
N ASN A 66 16.86 -11.51 -4.86
CA ASN A 66 17.89 -10.56 -5.26
C ASN A 66 17.41 -9.10 -5.24
N PHE A 67 16.61 -8.74 -4.23
CA PHE A 67 16.03 -7.41 -4.05
C PHE A 67 15.11 -6.96 -5.20
N ARG A 68 14.52 -7.89 -5.96
CA ARG A 68 13.59 -7.62 -7.05
C ARG A 68 12.20 -8.10 -6.69
N GLY A 69 11.39 -7.24 -6.12
CA GLY A 69 10.02 -7.53 -5.69
C GLY A 69 8.95 -6.77 -6.45
N GLY A 70 7.81 -6.61 -5.80
CA GLY A 70 6.66 -5.85 -6.32
C GLY A 70 6.76 -4.35 -6.06
N LYS A 71 5.62 -3.66 -6.18
CA LYS A 71 5.52 -2.21 -5.97
C LYS A 71 4.95 -1.80 -4.61
N GLY A 72 4.59 -2.76 -3.79
CA GLY A 72 4.15 -2.55 -2.41
C GLY A 72 2.70 -2.09 -2.23
N ALA A 73 1.97 -1.78 -3.30
CA ALA A 73 0.63 -1.19 -3.19
C ALA A 73 -0.38 -2.07 -2.43
N ALA A 74 -0.50 -3.35 -2.79
CA ALA A 74 -1.42 -4.27 -2.10
C ALA A 74 -1.00 -4.48 -0.64
N THR A 75 0.31 -4.61 -0.37
CA THR A 75 0.86 -4.76 0.98
C THR A 75 0.57 -3.53 1.84
N ALA A 76 0.80 -2.33 1.32
CA ALA A 76 0.47 -1.09 2.02
C ALA A 76 -1.04 -0.97 2.27
N LEU A 77 -1.88 -1.29 1.27
CA LEU A 77 -3.33 -1.27 1.44
C LEU A 77 -3.79 -2.21 2.56
N GLY A 78 -3.26 -3.44 2.60
CA GLY A 78 -3.57 -4.40 3.67
C GLY A 78 -3.18 -3.89 5.06
N ALA A 79 -2.04 -3.23 5.17
CA ALA A 79 -1.59 -2.60 6.42
C ALA A 79 -2.51 -1.44 6.85
N PHE A 80 -2.93 -0.58 5.92
CA PHE A 80 -3.90 0.49 6.23
C PHE A 80 -5.28 -0.05 6.62
N ILE A 81 -5.74 -1.15 6.02
CA ILE A 81 -6.99 -1.82 6.42
C ILE A 81 -6.90 -2.35 7.87
N PHE A 82 -5.72 -2.80 8.32
CA PHE A 82 -5.52 -3.19 9.72
C PHE A 82 -5.63 -2.00 10.67
N ILE A 83 -5.04 -0.84 10.30
CA ILE A 83 -5.10 0.40 11.11
C ILE A 83 -6.55 0.87 11.24
N ASP A 84 -7.24 0.99 10.12
CA ASP A 84 -8.67 1.33 10.07
C ASP A 84 -9.27 0.82 8.75
N PRO A 85 -10.27 -0.09 8.77
CA PRO A 85 -10.93 -0.59 7.56
C PRO A 85 -11.55 0.49 6.66
N TYR A 86 -11.88 1.66 7.19
CA TYR A 86 -12.38 2.78 6.39
C TYR A 86 -11.35 3.33 5.39
N PHE A 87 -10.04 3.05 5.59
CA PHE A 87 -9.00 3.43 4.64
C PHE A 87 -9.06 2.70 3.28
N ILE A 88 -9.99 1.77 3.08
CA ILE A 88 -10.21 1.18 1.75
C ILE A 88 -11.19 2.00 0.89
N LEU A 89 -12.19 2.66 1.51
CA LEU A 89 -13.36 3.17 0.81
C LEU A 89 -13.02 4.25 -0.22
N PHE A 90 -12.47 5.37 0.22
CA PHE A 90 -12.15 6.49 -0.69
C PHE A 90 -10.99 6.19 -1.65
N PRO A 91 -9.90 5.53 -1.23
CA PRO A 91 -8.87 5.06 -2.15
C PRO A 91 -9.40 4.16 -3.26
N LEU A 92 -10.33 3.24 -2.94
CA LEU A 92 -10.96 2.39 -3.95
C LEU A 92 -11.78 3.21 -4.96
N LEU A 93 -12.54 4.20 -4.49
CA LEU A 93 -13.27 5.11 -5.38
C LEU A 93 -12.32 5.92 -6.27
N GLY A 94 -11.23 6.44 -5.71
CA GLY A 94 -10.19 7.13 -6.47
C GLY A 94 -9.52 6.24 -7.51
N PHE A 95 -9.22 4.98 -7.15
CA PHE A 95 -8.72 3.97 -8.08
C PHE A 95 -9.68 3.75 -9.24
N ILE A 96 -10.96 3.44 -8.92
CA ILE A 96 -12.00 3.14 -9.92
C ILE A 96 -12.20 4.34 -10.86
N PHE A 97 -12.30 5.54 -10.32
CA PHE A 97 -12.49 6.76 -11.11
C PHE A 97 -11.37 6.95 -12.14
N VAL A 98 -10.12 6.93 -11.71
CA VAL A 98 -8.96 7.11 -12.59
C VAL A 98 -8.80 5.93 -13.56
N PHE A 99 -9.10 4.71 -13.10
CA PHE A 99 -9.02 3.52 -13.95
C PHE A 99 -10.06 3.55 -15.07
N LEU A 100 -11.30 3.94 -14.81
CA LEU A 100 -12.36 4.02 -15.83
C LEU A 100 -12.04 5.05 -16.92
N ILE A 101 -11.37 6.16 -16.56
CA ILE A 101 -10.98 7.19 -17.53
C ILE A 101 -9.75 6.77 -18.34
N GLY A 102 -8.69 6.34 -17.67
CA GLY A 102 -7.39 6.15 -18.29
C GLY A 102 -7.06 4.71 -18.68
N ARG A 103 -7.66 3.72 -18.00
CA ARG A 103 -7.39 2.28 -18.09
C ARG A 103 -5.93 1.91 -17.75
N PHE A 104 -5.22 2.80 -17.05
CA PHE A 104 -3.86 2.59 -16.56
C PHE A 104 -3.88 2.22 -15.08
N VAL A 105 -3.63 0.94 -14.77
CA VAL A 105 -3.63 0.45 -13.37
C VAL A 105 -2.60 1.19 -12.52
N GLY A 106 -1.40 1.46 -13.06
CA GLY A 106 -0.36 2.18 -12.33
C GLY A 106 -0.79 3.58 -11.90
N LEU A 107 -1.45 4.34 -12.79
CA LEU A 107 -1.96 5.68 -12.48
C LEU A 107 -3.13 5.62 -11.48
N ALA A 108 -4.04 4.66 -11.65
CA ALA A 108 -5.15 4.43 -10.73
C ALA A 108 -4.63 4.08 -9.32
N THR A 109 -3.57 3.27 -9.23
CA THR A 109 -2.94 2.96 -7.94
C THR A 109 -2.32 4.19 -7.28
N ILE A 110 -1.61 5.03 -8.03
CA ILE A 110 -1.04 6.28 -7.52
C ILE A 110 -2.15 7.18 -6.99
N SER A 111 -3.26 7.34 -7.74
CA SER A 111 -4.39 8.16 -7.31
C SER A 111 -5.06 7.62 -6.05
N ALA A 112 -5.17 6.30 -5.90
CA ALA A 112 -5.70 5.68 -4.68
C ALA A 112 -4.88 6.07 -3.45
N PHE A 113 -3.56 5.99 -3.51
CA PHE A 113 -2.70 6.36 -2.39
C PHE A 113 -2.64 7.87 -2.15
N PHE A 114 -2.82 8.69 -3.19
CA PHE A 114 -3.03 10.13 -3.01
C PHE A 114 -4.33 10.42 -2.25
N VAL A 115 -5.44 9.77 -2.64
CA VAL A 115 -6.73 9.89 -1.95
C VAL A 115 -6.62 9.38 -0.51
N LEU A 116 -5.90 8.28 -0.27
CA LEU A 116 -5.64 7.76 1.08
C LEU A 116 -4.91 8.80 1.93
N PHE A 117 -3.87 9.44 1.40
CA PHE A 117 -3.17 10.52 2.09
C PHE A 117 -4.12 11.69 2.43
N ILE A 118 -4.92 12.15 1.47
CA ILE A 118 -5.90 13.22 1.73
C ILE A 118 -6.96 12.79 2.75
N GLN A 119 -7.42 11.53 2.69
CA GLN A 119 -8.42 10.98 3.61
C GLN A 119 -7.97 11.05 5.07
N THR A 120 -6.66 10.90 5.35
CA THR A 120 -6.15 10.96 6.73
C THR A 120 -6.45 12.29 7.42
N PHE A 121 -6.55 13.40 6.69
CA PHE A 121 -6.91 14.71 7.26
C PHE A 121 -8.37 14.81 7.73
N PHE A 122 -9.24 13.91 7.25
CA PHE A 122 -10.67 13.90 7.60
C PHE A 122 -11.03 12.82 8.62
N ILE A 123 -10.20 11.78 8.75
CA ILE A 123 -10.48 10.62 9.62
C ILE A 123 -9.62 10.66 10.90
N ASP A 124 -8.60 11.51 10.96
CA ASP A 124 -7.76 11.59 12.16
C ASP A 124 -8.54 12.16 13.36
N HIS A 125 -9.04 11.25 14.16
CA HIS A 125 -9.69 11.55 15.44
C HIS A 125 -8.68 11.67 16.61
N GLY A 126 -7.42 11.99 16.33
CA GLY A 126 -6.35 12.13 17.33
C GLY A 126 -5.80 10.79 17.85
N ILE A 127 -6.16 9.67 17.19
CA ILE A 127 -5.73 8.33 17.59
C ILE A 127 -4.29 8.04 17.15
N HIS A 128 -3.84 8.68 16.05
CA HIS A 128 -2.53 8.43 15.46
C HIS A 128 -1.81 9.74 15.10
N HIS A 129 -1.04 10.30 16.02
CA HIS A 129 -0.36 11.59 15.87
C HIS A 129 0.50 11.74 14.60
N ASN A 130 0.97 10.63 14.02
CA ASN A 130 1.88 10.64 12.86
C ASN A 130 1.24 10.09 11.58
N LEU A 131 -0.08 9.81 11.57
CA LEU A 131 -0.76 9.16 10.45
C LEU A 131 -0.58 9.91 9.12
N HIS A 132 -0.67 11.24 9.14
CA HIS A 132 -0.49 12.07 7.94
C HIS A 132 0.93 11.94 7.36
N ALA A 133 1.96 11.99 8.23
CA ALA A 133 3.35 11.89 7.81
C ALA A 133 3.64 10.50 7.19
N PHE A 134 3.12 9.43 7.81
CA PHE A 134 3.30 8.07 7.31
C PHE A 134 2.52 7.81 6.02
N SER A 135 1.29 8.30 5.91
CA SER A 135 0.51 8.18 4.67
C SER A 135 1.16 8.95 3.52
N LEU A 136 1.69 10.15 3.78
CA LEU A 136 2.48 10.90 2.80
C LEU A 136 3.73 10.12 2.39
N MET A 137 4.47 9.57 3.35
CA MET A 137 5.67 8.79 3.06
C MET A 137 5.35 7.57 2.18
N ILE A 138 4.30 6.82 2.51
CA ILE A 138 3.88 5.67 1.69
C ILE A 138 3.43 6.14 0.30
N PHE A 139 2.71 7.25 0.18
CA PHE A 139 2.35 7.81 -1.11
C PHE A 139 3.60 8.14 -1.96
N LEU A 140 4.62 8.78 -1.36
CA LEU A 140 5.88 9.06 -2.05
C LEU A 140 6.63 7.77 -2.46
N CYS A 141 6.62 6.75 -1.60
CA CYS A 141 7.17 5.42 -1.93
C CYS A 141 6.40 4.77 -3.10
N ILE A 142 5.08 4.87 -3.13
CA ILE A 142 4.25 4.38 -4.24
C ILE A 142 4.57 5.14 -5.54
N LEU A 143 4.72 6.45 -5.50
CA LEU A 143 5.17 7.23 -6.67
C LEU A 143 6.52 6.73 -7.19
N PHE A 144 7.47 6.53 -6.29
CA PHE A 144 8.81 6.04 -6.65
C PHE A 144 8.76 4.62 -7.25
N THR A 145 8.02 3.69 -6.65
CA THR A 145 7.93 2.31 -7.17
C THR A 145 7.14 2.22 -8.48
N HIS A 146 6.28 3.22 -8.79
CA HIS A 146 5.53 3.32 -10.04
C HIS A 146 6.19 4.24 -11.09
N ARG A 147 7.43 4.71 -10.87
CA ARG A 147 8.14 5.60 -11.82
C ARG A 147 8.22 5.05 -13.25
N SER A 148 8.36 3.73 -13.40
CA SER A 148 8.37 3.09 -14.72
C SER A 148 7.02 3.19 -15.43
N ASN A 149 5.90 3.05 -14.70
CA ASN A 149 4.56 3.24 -15.26
C ASN A 149 4.34 4.70 -15.69
N ILE A 150 4.78 5.67 -14.87
CA ILE A 150 4.69 7.09 -15.19
C ILE A 150 5.48 7.37 -16.48
N GLN A 151 6.71 6.87 -16.57
CA GLN A 151 7.53 7.02 -17.77
C GLN A 151 6.89 6.39 -19.02
N SER A 152 6.29 5.19 -18.86
CA SER A 152 5.62 4.49 -19.97
C SER A 152 4.36 5.25 -20.43
N ILE A 153 3.61 5.84 -19.48
CA ILE A 153 2.44 6.68 -19.80
C ILE A 153 2.88 7.92 -20.58
N LEU A 154 3.92 8.63 -20.13
CA LEU A 154 4.44 9.82 -20.79
C LEU A 154 4.97 9.54 -22.20
N LYS A 155 5.49 8.32 -22.43
CA LYS A 155 5.96 7.86 -23.75
C LYS A 155 4.84 7.26 -24.61
N GLY A 156 3.62 7.13 -24.09
CA GLY A 156 2.51 6.49 -24.81
C GLY A 156 2.64 4.97 -24.98
N THR A 157 3.51 4.33 -24.20
CA THR A 157 3.82 2.88 -24.29
C THR A 157 3.22 2.05 -23.14
N GLU A 158 2.52 2.68 -22.21
CA GLU A 158 1.88 1.95 -21.10
C GLU A 158 0.68 1.13 -21.60
N ILE A 159 0.61 -0.13 -21.18
CA ILE A 159 -0.46 -1.05 -21.57
C ILE A 159 -1.74 -0.69 -20.81
N LYS A 160 -2.82 -0.46 -21.54
CA LYS A 160 -4.18 -0.32 -21.01
C LYS A 160 -4.77 -1.70 -20.70
N LEU A 161 -5.53 -1.79 -19.61
CA LEU A 161 -6.34 -2.96 -19.25
C LEU A 161 -7.81 -2.75 -19.58
#